data_23f7d4723003690ab8d8083b2f18893f
#
_entry.id   23f7d4723003690ab8d8083b2f18893f
#
_cell.length_a   1.000
_cell.length_b   1.000
_cell.length_c   1.000
_cell.angle_alpha   90.00
_cell.angle_beta   90.00
_cell.angle_gamma   90.00
#
_symmetry.space_group_name_H-M   'P 1'
#
loop_
_entity.id
_entity.type
_entity.pdbx_description
1 polymer ?
#
loop_
_entity_poly.entity_id
_entity_poly.type
_entity_poly.pdbx_seq_one_letter_code
_entity_poly.pdbx_strand_id
1 'polypeptide(L)'
;MRPGRRSWLAVAAILLAGCSSSSSVPNDQPSSSPAYYAQHLAWQPCENGFRCARLVVPFDYARPGGPRFSLPVIKLPATDAAHRVGDLVVNPGGPGGSGVQYALAARGEFPAAVLARFDIVGFDPRGVGGSEPALSCMTGPELDKYLSTDEMPDNAAQLATVVRQGKFYASRCEHNSRALLPYVGTQNAARDLDVLRAALGQSRLTYLGKSYGTYLGTWYAQLFPHRVRALVLDGAVDPDTTGLQSDAVQAEGFQTAFGSFAAWCRARSGCPLGQDAAGQLEALIVRANSRPLSQELGTGQVASGALLLNGVAAALYSKSTWPDLKDALVNAFNGDGTVLVQLANLLLERNADGTYANLVDANTAISCVDRPWPRSLASWQAAASAAERAAPLFGASIVWGNLPCAYWPVAAAPPVAIKAAGAAPILVVGTTRDPATPYRWARALAADLSSGVLLGWNGDGHTAYGEGSSCVDTIVNAYLISLKVPRSGTLCPGSGP
;
A
#
# COMPACT_ATOMS: atom_id res chain seq x y z
N MET A 1 -16.03 -81.06 -35.78
CA MET A 1 -15.01 -80.80 -36.83
C MET A 1 -14.44 -79.43 -36.69
N ARG A 2 -13.17 -79.37 -36.44
CA ARG A 2 -12.19 -78.27 -36.45
C ARG A 2 -12.34 -77.08 -35.45
N PRO A 3 -11.21 -76.67 -34.85
CA PRO A 3 -11.13 -75.88 -33.64
C PRO A 3 -10.92 -74.41 -33.89
N GLY A 4 -11.45 -73.56 -32.92
CA GLY A 4 -11.29 -72.10 -32.89
C GLY A 4 -10.04 -71.68 -32.18
N ARG A 5 -9.31 -70.73 -32.79
CA ARG A 5 -8.10 -70.11 -32.32
C ARG A 5 -8.38 -69.16 -31.14
N ARG A 6 -7.63 -69.35 -30.06
CA ARG A 6 -7.53 -68.38 -28.94
C ARG A 6 -6.63 -67.22 -29.35
N SER A 7 -7.12 -65.99 -29.33
CA SER A 7 -6.33 -64.74 -29.43
C SER A 7 -5.99 -64.22 -28.04
N TRP A 8 -4.75 -64.06 -27.76
CA TRP A 8 -4.24 -63.40 -26.57
C TRP A 8 -4.22 -61.91 -26.82
N LEU A 9 -4.98 -61.14 -25.98
CA LEU A 9 -4.87 -59.68 -25.90
C LEU A 9 -3.89 -59.37 -24.79
N ALA A 10 -2.69 -58.87 -25.16
CA ALA A 10 -1.74 -58.30 -24.22
C ALA A 10 -2.22 -56.88 -23.84
N VAL A 11 -2.55 -56.69 -22.56
CA VAL A 11 -2.82 -55.37 -21.99
C VAL A 11 -1.48 -54.70 -21.67
N ALA A 12 -1.09 -53.71 -22.47
CA ALA A 12 0.05 -52.85 -22.16
C ALA A 12 -0.40 -51.79 -21.14
N ALA A 13 0.05 -51.90 -19.90
CA ALA A 13 -0.11 -50.87 -18.87
C ALA A 13 0.85 -49.69 -19.21
N ILE A 14 0.31 -48.57 -19.68
CA ILE A 14 1.04 -47.34 -19.83
C ILE A 14 1.08 -46.68 -18.43
N LEU A 15 2.24 -46.74 -17.78
CA LEU A 15 2.55 -45.93 -16.60
C LEU A 15 2.75 -44.47 -17.06
N LEU A 16 1.75 -43.63 -16.88
CA LEU A 16 1.89 -42.17 -16.96
C LEU A 16 2.60 -41.69 -15.69
N ALA A 17 3.93 -41.52 -15.80
CA ALA A 17 4.70 -40.78 -14.81
C ALA A 17 4.30 -39.30 -14.95
N GLY A 18 3.40 -38.83 -14.11
CA GLY A 18 3.08 -37.42 -13.96
C GLY A 18 4.26 -36.69 -13.31
N CYS A 19 5.05 -35.98 -14.09
CA CYS A 19 5.96 -34.98 -13.57
C CYS A 19 5.15 -33.78 -13.04
N SER A 20 4.80 -33.81 -11.77
CA SER A 20 4.36 -32.62 -11.04
C SER A 20 5.61 -31.75 -10.84
N SER A 21 5.84 -30.78 -11.73
CA SER A 21 6.77 -29.70 -11.48
C SER A 21 6.13 -28.74 -10.48
N SER A 22 6.26 -29.05 -9.18
CA SER A 22 6.09 -28.07 -8.12
C SER A 22 7.23 -27.06 -8.27
N SER A 23 6.94 -25.87 -8.76
CA SER A 23 7.85 -24.73 -8.70
C SER A 23 8.01 -24.29 -7.23
N SER A 24 8.86 -25.02 -6.49
CA SER A 24 9.32 -24.57 -5.18
C SER A 24 10.21 -23.35 -5.40
N VAL A 25 9.73 -22.18 -4.98
CA VAL A 25 10.60 -21.01 -4.76
C VAL A 25 11.66 -21.44 -3.76
N PRO A 26 12.98 -21.33 -4.05
CA PRO A 26 14.01 -21.76 -3.13
C PRO A 26 13.89 -20.98 -1.82
N ASN A 27 13.56 -21.62 -0.74
CA ASN A 27 13.57 -21.04 0.60
C ASN A 27 15.00 -20.78 1.05
N ASP A 28 15.25 -19.58 1.58
CA ASP A 28 16.48 -19.17 2.30
C ASP A 28 17.80 -19.17 1.51
N GLN A 29 17.80 -19.19 0.19
CA GLN A 29 19.05 -18.92 -0.53
C GLN A 29 19.46 -17.46 -0.31
N PRO A 30 20.69 -17.18 0.19
CA PRO A 30 21.22 -15.83 0.11
C PRO A 30 21.19 -15.43 -1.36
N SER A 31 20.70 -14.21 -1.64
CA SER A 31 20.82 -13.67 -2.99
C SER A 31 22.27 -13.88 -3.46
N SER A 32 22.49 -14.17 -4.74
CA SER A 32 23.76 -14.58 -5.33
C SER A 32 24.92 -13.58 -5.21
N SER A 33 24.86 -12.63 -4.26
CA SER A 33 25.88 -11.61 -4.05
C SER A 33 26.22 -11.39 -2.57
N PRO A 34 27.21 -12.15 -2.03
CA PRO A 34 27.69 -11.98 -0.65
C PRO A 34 28.12 -10.55 -0.32
N ALA A 35 28.59 -9.78 -1.31
CA ALA A 35 29.08 -8.42 -1.12
C ALA A 35 28.01 -7.44 -0.57
N TYR A 36 26.74 -7.57 -0.99
CA TYR A 36 25.66 -6.71 -0.47
C TYR A 36 25.30 -7.05 0.98
N TYR A 37 25.42 -8.31 1.38
CA TYR A 37 25.16 -8.76 2.75
C TYR A 37 26.29 -8.47 3.72
N ALA A 38 27.50 -8.21 3.22
CA ALA A 38 28.70 -7.90 4.02
C ALA A 38 28.87 -6.39 4.25
N GLN A 39 28.00 -5.52 3.69
CA GLN A 39 28.14 -4.09 3.87
C GLN A 39 27.78 -3.66 5.30
N HIS A 40 28.47 -2.63 5.78
CA HIS A 40 28.18 -1.96 7.04
C HIS A 40 27.65 -0.55 6.75
N LEU A 41 26.58 -0.15 7.44
CA LEU A 41 26.00 1.19 7.30
C LEU A 41 26.93 2.23 7.97
N ALA A 42 27.42 3.19 7.17
CA ALA A 42 28.23 4.28 7.64
C ALA A 42 27.35 5.38 8.29
N TRP A 43 26.95 5.15 9.52
CA TRP A 43 26.05 6.04 10.25
C TRP A 43 26.68 7.40 10.54
N GLN A 44 26.01 8.48 10.12
CA GLN A 44 26.34 9.86 10.42
C GLN A 44 25.22 10.48 11.27
N PRO A 45 25.54 11.39 12.21
CA PRO A 45 24.52 12.20 12.86
C PRO A 45 23.73 12.99 11.81
N CYS A 46 22.43 13.04 11.95
CA CYS A 46 21.54 13.89 11.16
C CYS A 46 20.50 14.55 12.08
N GLU A 47 19.38 15.05 11.53
CA GLU A 47 18.45 15.91 12.26
C GLU A 47 17.96 15.31 13.59
N ASN A 48 17.81 16.16 14.61
CA ASN A 48 17.07 15.88 15.85
C ASN A 48 17.49 14.58 16.59
N GLY A 49 18.79 14.23 16.57
CA GLY A 49 19.30 13.04 17.26
C GLY A 49 19.12 11.74 16.50
N PHE A 50 18.67 11.80 15.25
CA PHE A 50 18.69 10.67 14.33
C PHE A 50 20.08 10.38 13.80
N ARG A 51 20.25 9.21 13.21
CA ARG A 51 21.43 8.81 12.45
C ARG A 51 21.01 8.42 11.05
N CYS A 52 21.75 8.89 10.05
CA CYS A 52 21.50 8.62 8.64
C CYS A 52 22.62 7.79 8.03
N ALA A 53 22.27 6.95 7.08
CA ALA A 53 23.18 6.14 6.27
C ALA A 53 22.59 5.88 4.89
N ARG A 54 23.35 5.21 4.04
CA ARG A 54 22.84 4.70 2.74
C ARG A 54 23.13 3.22 2.61
N LEU A 55 22.14 2.48 2.11
CA LEU A 55 22.22 1.07 1.79
C LEU A 55 22.37 0.92 0.28
N VAL A 56 23.34 0.15 -0.17
CA VAL A 56 23.51 -0.14 -1.60
C VAL A 56 22.93 -1.51 -1.94
N VAL A 57 22.08 -1.57 -2.99
CA VAL A 57 21.48 -2.83 -3.46
C VAL A 57 21.51 -2.89 -4.99
N PRO A 58 21.52 -4.10 -5.62
CA PRO A 58 21.55 -4.20 -7.06
C PRO A 58 20.18 -3.85 -7.67
N PHE A 59 20.15 -3.34 -8.91
CA PHE A 59 18.90 -3.27 -9.67
C PHE A 59 18.29 -4.65 -9.83
N ASP A 60 19.12 -5.58 -10.33
CA ASP A 60 18.74 -6.94 -10.65
C ASP A 60 19.50 -7.92 -9.76
N TYR A 61 18.81 -8.61 -8.88
CA TYR A 61 19.39 -9.63 -8.02
C TYR A 61 19.91 -10.86 -8.78
N ALA A 62 19.44 -11.08 -10.03
CA ALA A 62 19.99 -12.11 -10.91
C ALA A 62 21.33 -11.68 -11.55
N ARG A 63 21.60 -10.38 -11.64
CA ARG A 63 22.81 -9.79 -12.22
C ARG A 63 23.40 -8.71 -11.30
N PRO A 64 23.88 -9.09 -10.11
CA PRO A 64 24.22 -8.14 -9.04
C PRO A 64 25.43 -7.24 -9.33
N GLY A 65 26.24 -7.56 -10.34
CA GLY A 65 27.34 -6.71 -10.82
C GLY A 65 26.94 -5.51 -11.68
N GLY A 66 25.63 -5.38 -12.00
CA GLY A 66 25.08 -4.30 -12.82
C GLY A 66 24.85 -2.98 -12.04
N PRO A 67 23.95 -2.12 -12.56
CA PRO A 67 23.54 -0.88 -11.88
C PRO A 67 23.00 -1.13 -10.47
N ARG A 68 23.04 -0.10 -9.61
CA ARG A 68 22.74 -0.19 -8.19
C ARG A 68 21.80 0.93 -7.77
N PHE A 69 20.93 0.63 -6.78
CA PHE A 69 20.26 1.65 -5.99
C PHE A 69 21.11 2.00 -4.77
N SER A 70 21.06 3.27 -4.37
CA SER A 70 21.52 3.77 -3.09
C SER A 70 20.29 4.24 -2.32
N LEU A 71 19.92 3.50 -1.28
CA LEU A 71 18.69 3.73 -0.51
C LEU A 71 19.02 4.50 0.76
N PRO A 72 18.36 5.63 1.06
CA PRO A 72 18.55 6.31 2.33
C PRO A 72 17.97 5.47 3.46
N VAL A 73 18.68 5.43 4.57
CA VAL A 73 18.28 4.77 5.81
C VAL A 73 18.44 5.76 6.96
N ILE A 74 17.42 5.85 7.80
CA ILE A 74 17.43 6.68 9.01
C ILE A 74 17.15 5.83 10.23
N LYS A 75 17.73 6.22 11.36
CA LYS A 75 17.55 5.52 12.62
C LYS A 75 17.37 6.50 13.79
N LEU A 76 16.30 6.32 14.56
CA LEU A 76 16.12 6.91 15.88
C LEU A 76 16.61 5.90 16.93
N PRO A 77 17.70 6.15 17.66
CA PRO A 77 18.18 5.25 18.70
C PRO A 77 17.18 5.06 19.84
N ALA A 78 17.14 3.84 20.39
CA ALA A 78 16.35 3.52 21.57
C ALA A 78 16.69 4.43 22.76
N THR A 79 15.66 4.86 23.51
CA THR A 79 15.86 5.76 24.67
C THR A 79 16.40 5.03 25.91
N ASP A 80 16.30 3.68 25.96
CA ASP A 80 16.89 2.83 27.01
C ASP A 80 17.84 1.80 26.36
N ALA A 81 19.07 2.24 26.10
CA ALA A 81 20.08 1.42 25.44
C ALA A 81 20.44 0.15 26.21
N ALA A 82 20.30 0.15 27.54
CA ALA A 82 20.63 -1.00 28.40
C ALA A 82 19.64 -2.16 28.20
N HIS A 83 18.39 -1.87 27.85
CA HIS A 83 17.33 -2.86 27.63
C HIS A 83 16.88 -2.93 26.17
N ARG A 84 17.68 -2.45 25.24
CA ARG A 84 17.40 -2.50 23.80
C ARG A 84 17.22 -3.94 23.33
N VAL A 85 16.13 -4.19 22.57
CA VAL A 85 15.81 -5.48 21.94
C VAL A 85 16.51 -5.63 20.59
N GLY A 86 16.55 -4.55 19.81
CA GLY A 86 17.10 -4.56 18.44
C GLY A 86 16.61 -3.38 17.61
N ASP A 87 16.65 -3.53 16.29
CA ASP A 87 16.07 -2.57 15.35
C ASP A 87 14.63 -2.98 15.01
N LEU A 88 13.71 -2.01 15.00
CA LEU A 88 12.37 -2.13 14.44
C LEU A 88 12.34 -1.40 13.10
N VAL A 89 12.34 -2.15 12.01
CA VAL A 89 12.22 -1.56 10.67
C VAL A 89 10.76 -1.25 10.39
N VAL A 90 10.49 -0.04 9.90
CA VAL A 90 9.12 0.45 9.67
C VAL A 90 8.90 0.87 8.23
N ASN A 91 7.66 0.69 7.73
CA ASN A 91 7.24 1.13 6.41
C ASN A 91 5.79 1.63 6.45
N PRO A 92 5.50 2.86 5.97
CA PRO A 92 4.16 3.46 6.04
C PRO A 92 3.19 2.91 4.97
N GLY A 93 3.71 2.32 3.90
CA GLY A 93 2.91 1.83 2.79
C GLY A 93 2.89 2.74 1.57
N GLY A 94 1.74 2.97 1.01
CA GLY A 94 1.48 3.62 -0.25
C GLY A 94 0.97 2.62 -1.29
N PRO A 95 1.81 1.95 -2.16
CA PRO A 95 3.28 2.01 -2.25
C PRO A 95 3.80 3.39 -2.58
N GLY A 96 5.07 3.65 -2.26
CA GLY A 96 5.70 4.93 -2.56
C GLY A 96 5.85 5.88 -1.37
N GLY A 97 5.24 5.58 -0.22
CA GLY A 97 5.46 6.35 1.00
C GLY A 97 6.90 6.21 1.52
N SER A 98 7.51 7.34 1.90
CA SER A 98 8.87 7.38 2.41
C SER A 98 8.97 6.77 3.82
N GLY A 99 9.73 5.67 3.96
CA GLY A 99 10.04 5.09 5.26
C GLY A 99 10.95 6.00 6.09
N VAL A 100 11.76 6.83 5.45
CA VAL A 100 12.60 7.85 6.12
C VAL A 100 11.70 8.90 6.79
N GLN A 101 10.70 9.45 6.08
CA GLN A 101 9.76 10.42 6.63
C GLN A 101 8.92 9.82 7.77
N TYR A 102 8.49 8.57 7.61
CA TYR A 102 7.73 7.87 8.65
C TYR A 102 8.57 7.67 9.93
N ALA A 103 9.84 7.28 9.80
CA ALA A 103 10.73 7.16 10.94
C ALA A 103 11.05 8.53 11.60
N LEU A 104 11.12 9.63 10.83
CA LEU A 104 11.27 10.98 11.36
C LEU A 104 10.09 11.37 12.28
N ALA A 105 8.89 10.88 11.99
CA ALA A 105 7.71 11.08 12.83
C ALA A 105 7.66 10.15 14.06
N ALA A 106 8.60 9.22 14.23
CA ALA A 106 8.52 8.11 15.19
C ALA A 106 8.21 8.53 16.64
N ARG A 107 8.66 9.70 17.08
CA ARG A 107 8.37 10.18 18.45
C ARG A 107 6.89 10.48 18.69
N GLY A 108 6.12 10.78 17.64
CA GLY A 108 4.67 10.97 17.70
C GLY A 108 3.89 9.70 17.38
N GLU A 109 4.49 8.80 16.60
CA GLU A 109 3.84 7.60 16.08
C GLU A 109 3.93 6.39 17.04
N PHE A 110 5.04 6.28 17.79
CA PHE A 110 5.29 5.10 18.62
C PHE A 110 5.20 5.41 20.11
N PRO A 111 4.59 4.51 20.91
CA PRO A 111 4.54 4.69 22.37
C PRO A 111 5.93 4.58 22.99
N ALA A 112 6.12 5.27 24.13
CA ALA A 112 7.39 5.33 24.86
C ALA A 112 7.97 3.93 25.15
N ALA A 113 7.12 2.93 25.41
CA ALA A 113 7.56 1.55 25.64
C ALA A 113 8.28 0.92 24.43
N VAL A 114 7.87 1.24 23.21
CA VAL A 114 8.53 0.77 21.97
C VAL A 114 9.80 1.59 21.72
N LEU A 115 9.73 2.92 21.86
CA LEU A 115 10.89 3.81 21.73
C LEU A 115 12.01 3.50 22.73
N ALA A 116 11.68 2.97 23.91
CA ALA A 116 12.67 2.55 24.89
C ALA A 116 13.41 1.27 24.47
N ARG A 117 12.76 0.39 23.71
CA ARG A 117 13.24 -0.98 23.47
C ARG A 117 13.80 -1.21 22.08
N PHE A 118 13.50 -0.33 21.13
CA PHE A 118 13.93 -0.48 19.73
C PHE A 118 14.58 0.79 19.20
N ASP A 119 15.65 0.62 18.41
CA ASP A 119 15.98 1.63 17.42
C ASP A 119 14.91 1.58 16.34
N ILE A 120 14.27 2.72 16.05
CA ILE A 120 13.29 2.79 14.95
C ILE A 120 14.04 3.10 13.66
N VAL A 121 13.93 2.20 12.69
CA VAL A 121 14.64 2.29 11.41
C VAL A 121 13.66 2.47 10.26
N GLY A 122 13.79 3.58 9.53
CA GLY A 122 13.10 3.81 8.27
C GLY A 122 14.07 3.74 7.10
N PHE A 123 13.58 3.34 5.94
CA PHE A 123 14.32 3.41 4.69
C PHE A 123 13.34 3.71 3.54
N ASP A 124 13.85 4.38 2.50
CA ASP A 124 13.07 4.52 1.27
C ASP A 124 13.35 3.33 0.38
N PRO A 125 12.32 2.56 0.00
CA PRO A 125 12.49 1.46 -0.93
C PRO A 125 13.02 1.92 -2.29
N ARG A 126 13.49 0.98 -3.10
CA ARG A 126 13.96 1.23 -4.46
C ARG A 126 12.96 2.05 -5.29
N GLY A 127 13.43 3.14 -5.86
CA GLY A 127 12.62 4.08 -6.64
C GLY A 127 11.78 5.07 -5.84
N VAL A 128 11.72 4.96 -4.51
CA VAL A 128 10.87 5.78 -3.61
C VAL A 128 11.68 6.88 -2.95
N GLY A 129 11.07 8.03 -2.75
CA GLY A 129 11.60 9.13 -1.95
C GLY A 129 13.01 9.54 -2.34
N GLY A 130 13.93 9.50 -1.38
CA GLY A 130 15.36 9.81 -1.56
C GLY A 130 16.22 8.65 -2.09
N SER A 131 15.63 7.58 -2.62
CA SER A 131 16.35 6.51 -3.34
C SER A 131 17.07 7.09 -4.56
N GLU A 132 18.26 6.60 -4.86
CA GLU A 132 19.03 6.99 -6.03
C GLU A 132 19.34 5.75 -6.89
N PRO A 133 18.79 5.73 -8.12
CA PRO A 133 17.84 6.68 -8.70
C PRO A 133 16.44 6.54 -8.11
N ALA A 134 15.64 7.62 -8.19
CA ALA A 134 14.23 7.63 -7.83
C ALA A 134 13.33 7.56 -9.08
N LEU A 135 12.10 7.08 -8.93
CA LEU A 135 11.08 7.14 -9.96
C LEU A 135 10.63 8.59 -10.19
N SER A 136 10.48 8.96 -11.45
CA SER A 136 9.91 10.24 -11.87
C SER A 136 9.19 10.03 -13.19
N CYS A 137 7.90 10.23 -13.22
CA CYS A 137 7.09 10.08 -14.42
C CYS A 137 6.69 11.44 -15.00
N MET A 138 6.09 12.29 -14.19
CA MET A 138 5.52 13.56 -14.61
C MET A 138 6.07 14.75 -13.81
N THR A 139 6.03 15.92 -14.41
CA THR A 139 6.29 17.19 -13.72
C THR A 139 5.11 17.59 -12.84
N GLY A 140 5.30 18.50 -11.88
CA GLY A 140 4.22 18.98 -11.02
C GLY A 140 3.00 19.50 -11.80
N PRO A 141 3.16 20.39 -12.80
CA PRO A 141 2.03 20.85 -13.63
C PRO A 141 1.34 19.73 -14.44
N GLU A 142 2.09 18.71 -14.90
CA GLU A 142 1.50 17.54 -15.57
C GLU A 142 0.68 16.72 -14.59
N LEU A 143 1.16 16.52 -13.34
CA LEU A 143 0.43 15.84 -12.27
C LEU A 143 -0.81 16.64 -11.85
N ASP A 144 -0.73 17.95 -11.66
CA ASP A 144 -1.88 18.80 -11.37
C ASP A 144 -3.00 18.59 -12.40
N LYS A 145 -2.64 18.58 -13.70
CA LYS A 145 -3.59 18.34 -14.77
C LYS A 145 -4.14 16.91 -14.76
N TYR A 146 -3.29 15.91 -14.53
CA TYR A 146 -3.68 14.50 -14.48
C TYR A 146 -4.66 14.26 -13.34
N LEU A 147 -4.31 14.67 -12.12
CA LEU A 147 -5.08 14.46 -10.90
C LEU A 147 -6.39 15.27 -10.82
N SER A 148 -6.52 16.32 -11.65
CA SER A 148 -7.77 17.06 -11.81
C SER A 148 -8.72 16.48 -12.86
N THR A 149 -8.30 15.43 -13.59
CA THR A 149 -9.13 14.77 -14.60
C THR A 149 -10.28 14.01 -13.95
N ASP A 150 -11.48 14.14 -14.49
CA ASP A 150 -12.64 13.37 -14.08
C ASP A 150 -12.44 11.88 -14.40
N GLU A 151 -12.38 11.07 -13.35
CA GLU A 151 -12.21 9.62 -13.41
C GLU A 151 -13.55 8.86 -13.33
N MET A 152 -14.67 9.56 -13.45
CA MET A 152 -16.03 8.98 -13.50
C MET A 152 -16.70 9.34 -14.84
N PRO A 153 -16.26 8.74 -15.97
CA PRO A 153 -16.74 9.14 -17.29
C PRO A 153 -18.17 8.69 -17.54
N ASP A 154 -19.09 9.65 -17.76
CA ASP A 154 -20.51 9.42 -18.07
C ASP A 154 -20.78 9.19 -19.57
N ASN A 155 -19.82 9.52 -20.43
CA ASN A 155 -19.99 9.46 -21.88
C ASN A 155 -18.70 9.12 -22.61
N ALA A 156 -18.82 8.81 -23.90
CA ALA A 156 -17.69 8.38 -24.73
C ALA A 156 -16.54 9.42 -24.83
N ALA A 157 -16.84 10.73 -24.77
CA ALA A 157 -15.84 11.78 -24.85
C ALA A 157 -15.00 11.89 -23.57
N GLN A 158 -15.66 11.79 -22.41
CA GLN A 158 -15.00 11.71 -21.11
C GLN A 158 -14.16 10.42 -21.00
N LEU A 159 -14.70 9.27 -21.37
CA LEU A 159 -13.96 8.01 -21.42
C LEU A 159 -12.72 8.12 -22.33
N ALA A 160 -12.84 8.73 -23.51
CA ALA A 160 -11.70 8.95 -24.38
C ALA A 160 -10.64 9.87 -23.73
N THR A 161 -11.05 10.79 -22.85
CA THR A 161 -10.13 11.63 -22.08
C THR A 161 -9.39 10.82 -21.03
N VAL A 162 -10.07 10.01 -20.21
CA VAL A 162 -9.45 9.11 -19.23
C VAL A 162 -8.44 8.16 -19.91
N VAL A 163 -8.83 7.57 -21.06
CA VAL A 163 -7.93 6.70 -21.84
C VAL A 163 -6.68 7.45 -22.34
N ARG A 164 -6.83 8.68 -22.84
CA ARG A 164 -5.68 9.49 -23.26
C ARG A 164 -4.75 9.80 -22.09
N GLN A 165 -5.30 10.14 -20.92
CA GLN A 165 -4.50 10.45 -19.72
C GLN A 165 -3.77 9.21 -19.21
N GLY A 166 -4.42 8.03 -19.15
CA GLY A 166 -3.76 6.78 -18.74
C GLY A 166 -2.61 6.40 -19.68
N LYS A 167 -2.79 6.52 -21.01
CA LYS A 167 -1.73 6.32 -22.00
C LYS A 167 -0.60 7.34 -21.86
N PHE A 168 -0.94 8.60 -21.64
CA PHE A 168 0.04 9.67 -21.46
C PHE A 168 0.90 9.38 -20.22
N TYR A 169 0.28 9.07 -19.09
CA TYR A 169 0.98 8.73 -17.86
C TYR A 169 1.98 7.57 -18.07
N ALA A 170 1.50 6.45 -18.62
CA ALA A 170 2.35 5.28 -18.88
C ALA A 170 3.53 5.61 -19.81
N SER A 171 3.30 6.41 -20.86
CA SER A 171 4.36 6.84 -21.79
C SER A 171 5.38 7.76 -21.15
N ARG A 172 4.94 8.64 -20.23
CA ARG A 172 5.85 9.52 -19.48
C ARG A 172 6.74 8.73 -18.53
N CYS A 173 6.17 7.75 -17.81
CA CYS A 173 6.94 6.84 -16.98
C CYS A 173 7.94 6.01 -17.80
N GLU A 174 7.53 5.51 -18.96
CA GLU A 174 8.46 4.79 -19.86
C GLU A 174 9.60 5.69 -20.32
N HIS A 175 9.32 6.95 -20.67
CA HIS A 175 10.34 7.88 -21.13
C HIS A 175 11.33 8.24 -20.01
N ASN A 176 10.84 8.58 -18.83
CA ASN A 176 11.65 9.18 -17.76
C ASN A 176 12.28 8.15 -16.82
N SER A 177 11.65 6.99 -16.65
CA SER A 177 12.07 5.99 -15.64
C SER A 177 12.24 4.57 -16.20
N ARG A 178 12.29 4.38 -17.52
CA ARG A 178 12.35 3.08 -18.21
C ARG A 178 13.32 2.08 -17.60
N ALA A 179 14.52 2.56 -17.25
CA ALA A 179 15.57 1.70 -16.68
C ALA A 179 15.21 1.11 -15.31
N LEU A 180 14.29 1.76 -14.58
CA LEU A 180 13.89 1.38 -13.22
C LEU A 180 12.67 0.46 -13.20
N LEU A 181 11.73 0.68 -14.14
CA LEU A 181 10.41 0.03 -14.12
C LEU A 181 10.45 -1.49 -13.94
N PRO A 182 11.39 -2.26 -14.56
CA PRO A 182 11.43 -3.71 -14.36
C PRO A 182 11.86 -4.15 -12.97
N TYR A 183 12.41 -3.24 -12.16
CA TYR A 183 13.11 -3.61 -10.92
C TYR A 183 12.44 -3.07 -9.64
N VAL A 184 11.42 -2.23 -9.75
CA VAL A 184 10.79 -1.55 -8.59
C VAL A 184 9.75 -2.40 -7.85
N GLY A 185 9.41 -3.59 -8.34
CA GLY A 185 8.41 -4.46 -7.73
C GLY A 185 8.79 -4.94 -6.32
N THR A 186 7.74 -5.25 -5.55
CA THR A 186 7.82 -5.57 -4.11
C THR A 186 8.70 -6.77 -3.80
N GLN A 187 8.79 -7.79 -4.66
CA GLN A 187 9.71 -8.91 -4.44
C GLN A 187 11.17 -8.48 -4.34
N ASN A 188 11.58 -7.49 -5.15
CA ASN A 188 12.93 -6.94 -5.08
C ASN A 188 13.11 -6.05 -3.84
N ALA A 189 12.11 -5.25 -3.48
CA ALA A 189 12.12 -4.46 -2.25
C ALA A 189 12.20 -5.37 -1.00
N ALA A 190 11.57 -6.54 -1.01
CA ALA A 190 11.69 -7.52 0.07
C ALA A 190 13.11 -8.11 0.18
N ARG A 191 13.82 -8.28 -0.95
CA ARG A 191 15.24 -8.65 -0.93
C ARG A 191 16.12 -7.52 -0.40
N ASP A 192 15.82 -6.25 -0.73
CA ASP A 192 16.49 -5.10 -0.15
C ASP A 192 16.33 -5.04 1.36
N LEU A 193 15.12 -5.34 1.83
CA LEU A 193 14.81 -5.40 3.27
C LEU A 193 15.66 -6.47 3.98
N ASP A 194 15.96 -7.59 3.33
CA ASP A 194 16.85 -8.60 3.90
C ASP A 194 18.33 -8.17 3.88
N VAL A 195 18.75 -7.45 2.86
CA VAL A 195 20.08 -6.81 2.83
C VAL A 195 20.18 -5.76 3.95
N LEU A 196 19.14 -4.95 4.15
CA LEU A 196 19.07 -3.99 5.26
C LEU A 196 19.18 -4.69 6.62
N ARG A 197 18.39 -5.76 6.83
CA ARG A 197 18.48 -6.58 8.06
C ARG A 197 19.93 -7.02 8.34
N ALA A 198 20.63 -7.51 7.34
CA ALA A 198 22.01 -7.96 7.48
C ALA A 198 22.95 -6.78 7.77
N ALA A 199 22.83 -5.66 7.07
CA ALA A 199 23.61 -4.44 7.26
C ALA A 199 23.39 -3.79 8.64
N LEU A 200 22.22 -4.03 9.26
CA LEU A 200 21.89 -3.67 10.64
C LEU A 200 22.49 -4.67 11.66
N GLY A 201 23.10 -5.76 11.22
CA GLY A 201 23.63 -6.82 12.08
C GLY A 201 22.55 -7.69 12.74
N GLN A 202 21.33 -7.67 12.22
CA GLN A 202 20.22 -8.44 12.81
C GLN A 202 20.16 -9.85 12.21
N SER A 203 20.15 -10.90 13.05
CA SER A 203 19.97 -12.29 12.60
C SER A 203 18.55 -12.53 12.06
N ARG A 204 17.55 -11.86 12.64
CA ARG A 204 16.14 -11.92 12.24
C ARG A 204 15.54 -10.52 12.25
N LEU A 205 14.60 -10.28 11.33
CA LEU A 205 13.92 -9.00 11.16
C LEU A 205 12.80 -8.82 12.20
N THR A 206 12.78 -7.63 12.84
CA THR A 206 11.57 -7.11 13.50
C THR A 206 11.04 -5.99 12.62
N TYR A 207 9.77 -6.09 12.22
CA TYR A 207 9.19 -5.21 11.21
C TYR A 207 7.76 -4.83 11.56
N LEU A 208 7.41 -3.58 11.29
CA LEU A 208 6.05 -3.07 11.30
C LEU A 208 5.77 -2.40 9.96
N GLY A 209 4.85 -2.97 9.19
CA GLY A 209 4.35 -2.40 7.96
C GLY A 209 2.90 -1.99 8.09
N LYS A 210 2.59 -0.76 7.69
CA LYS A 210 1.22 -0.26 7.56
C LYS A 210 0.81 -0.32 6.08
N SER A 211 -0.47 -0.64 5.81
CA SER A 211 -1.02 -0.59 4.44
C SER A 211 -0.23 -1.45 3.44
N TYR A 212 0.23 -0.90 2.31
CA TYR A 212 1.13 -1.61 1.40
C TYR A 212 2.40 -2.16 2.09
N GLY A 213 2.87 -1.54 3.17
CA GLY A 213 3.97 -2.10 3.97
C GLY A 213 3.69 -3.51 4.47
N THR A 214 2.42 -3.91 4.58
CA THR A 214 2.02 -5.28 4.89
C THR A 214 2.30 -6.23 3.73
N TYR A 215 2.10 -5.79 2.49
CA TYR A 215 2.43 -6.55 1.29
C TYR A 215 3.93 -6.77 1.16
N LEU A 216 4.74 -5.73 1.45
CA LEU A 216 6.20 -5.85 1.55
C LEU A 216 6.64 -6.85 2.62
N GLY A 217 6.06 -6.75 3.84
CA GLY A 217 6.34 -7.68 4.94
C GLY A 217 5.92 -9.13 4.63
N THR A 218 4.81 -9.29 3.92
CA THR A 218 4.30 -10.60 3.44
C THR A 218 5.28 -11.24 2.45
N TRP A 219 5.78 -10.49 1.46
CA TRP A 219 6.81 -10.97 0.54
C TRP A 219 8.12 -11.27 1.24
N TYR A 220 8.49 -10.45 2.25
CA TYR A 220 9.67 -10.75 3.05
C TYR A 220 9.54 -12.09 3.78
N ALA A 221 8.42 -12.33 4.43
CA ALA A 221 8.17 -13.59 5.14
C ALA A 221 8.14 -14.79 4.18
N GLN A 222 7.61 -14.62 2.96
CA GLN A 222 7.59 -15.66 1.92
C GLN A 222 8.99 -16.01 1.43
N LEU A 223 9.85 -15.00 1.21
CA LEU A 223 11.20 -15.21 0.69
C LEU A 223 12.20 -15.64 1.77
N PHE A 224 11.99 -15.22 3.03
CA PHE A 224 12.92 -15.40 4.14
C PHE A 224 12.23 -15.83 5.44
N PRO A 225 11.45 -16.94 5.43
CA PRO A 225 10.61 -17.30 6.56
C PRO A 225 11.39 -17.50 7.88
N HIS A 226 12.59 -18.08 7.82
CA HIS A 226 13.42 -18.32 9.00
C HIS A 226 14.15 -17.08 9.52
N ARG A 227 14.09 -15.96 8.77
CA ARG A 227 14.67 -14.66 9.16
C ARG A 227 13.68 -13.70 9.79
N VAL A 228 12.48 -14.16 10.12
CA VAL A 228 11.46 -13.42 10.85
C VAL A 228 11.65 -13.58 12.34
N ARG A 229 11.77 -12.44 13.09
CA ARG A 229 11.64 -12.41 14.55
C ARG A 229 10.21 -12.05 14.94
N ALA A 230 9.72 -10.91 14.48
CA ALA A 230 8.35 -10.44 14.70
C ALA A 230 7.93 -9.55 13.53
N LEU A 231 6.79 -9.84 12.92
CA LEU A 231 6.18 -9.00 11.90
C LEU A 231 4.80 -8.56 12.35
N VAL A 232 4.56 -7.24 12.34
CA VAL A 232 3.23 -6.63 12.48
C VAL A 232 2.82 -6.11 11.12
N LEU A 233 1.70 -6.61 10.60
CA LEU A 233 1.14 -6.26 9.30
C LEU A 233 -0.21 -5.57 9.54
N ASP A 234 -0.19 -4.24 9.65
CA ASP A 234 -1.34 -3.43 10.07
C ASP A 234 -2.02 -2.72 8.90
N GLY A 235 -3.33 -2.88 8.78
CA GLY A 235 -4.05 -2.50 7.58
C GLY A 235 -3.66 -3.42 6.42
N ALA A 236 -3.88 -4.72 6.59
CA ALA A 236 -3.31 -5.76 5.74
C ALA A 236 -3.89 -5.76 4.32
N VAL A 237 -2.99 -5.89 3.34
CA VAL A 237 -3.32 -6.08 1.92
C VAL A 237 -3.39 -7.58 1.61
N ASP A 238 -4.45 -8.00 0.92
CA ASP A 238 -4.60 -9.36 0.41
C ASP A 238 -3.71 -9.58 -0.83
N PRO A 239 -2.71 -10.48 -0.78
CA PRO A 239 -1.80 -10.72 -1.88
C PRO A 239 -2.42 -11.50 -3.05
N ASP A 240 -3.52 -12.22 -2.84
CA ASP A 240 -4.11 -13.13 -3.83
C ASP A 240 -5.10 -12.45 -4.78
N THR A 241 -5.26 -11.11 -4.69
CA THR A 241 -6.14 -10.33 -5.57
C THR A 241 -5.42 -9.84 -6.83
N THR A 242 -6.11 -9.83 -7.97
CA THR A 242 -5.67 -9.07 -9.15
C THR A 242 -5.85 -7.56 -8.91
N GLY A 243 -5.26 -6.72 -9.76
CA GLY A 243 -5.38 -5.26 -9.62
C GLY A 243 -6.84 -4.80 -9.56
N LEU A 244 -7.67 -5.15 -10.55
CA LEU A 244 -9.09 -4.76 -10.57
C LEU A 244 -9.92 -5.34 -9.42
N GLN A 245 -9.58 -6.53 -8.93
CA GLN A 245 -10.24 -7.08 -7.73
C GLN A 245 -9.87 -6.28 -6.47
N SER A 246 -8.62 -5.90 -6.38
CA SER A 246 -8.15 -5.03 -5.29
C SER A 246 -8.88 -3.68 -5.30
N ASP A 247 -8.99 -3.05 -6.47
CA ASP A 247 -9.69 -1.78 -6.64
C ASP A 247 -11.15 -1.85 -6.21
N ALA A 248 -11.88 -2.88 -6.63
CA ALA A 248 -13.27 -3.06 -6.26
C ALA A 248 -13.45 -3.20 -4.74
N VAL A 249 -12.57 -3.97 -4.09
CA VAL A 249 -12.60 -4.17 -2.63
C VAL A 249 -12.28 -2.90 -1.88
N GLN A 250 -11.28 -2.13 -2.34
CA GLN A 250 -10.90 -0.86 -1.75
C GLN A 250 -12.02 0.18 -1.89
N ALA A 251 -12.68 0.24 -3.06
CA ALA A 251 -13.82 1.14 -3.28
C ALA A 251 -14.96 0.88 -2.29
N GLU A 252 -15.31 -0.38 -2.02
CA GLU A 252 -16.30 -0.74 -1.00
C GLU A 252 -15.85 -0.32 0.41
N GLY A 253 -14.55 -0.36 0.71
CA GLY A 253 -13.98 0.13 1.95
C GLY A 253 -14.21 1.63 2.14
N PHE A 254 -13.85 2.44 1.14
CA PHE A 254 -14.09 3.88 1.16
C PHE A 254 -15.58 4.21 1.25
N GLN A 255 -16.43 3.50 0.54
CA GLN A 255 -17.88 3.68 0.61
C GLN A 255 -18.41 3.40 2.02
N THR A 256 -17.90 2.34 2.67
CA THR A 256 -18.26 1.98 4.05
C THR A 256 -17.81 3.05 5.05
N ALA A 257 -16.57 3.53 4.91
CA ALA A 257 -16.02 4.58 5.77
C ALA A 257 -16.77 5.90 5.61
N PHE A 258 -17.12 6.27 4.37
CA PHE A 258 -17.97 7.44 4.11
C PHE A 258 -19.34 7.30 4.76
N GLY A 259 -19.97 6.13 4.71
CA GLY A 259 -21.23 5.85 5.40
C GLY A 259 -21.11 6.05 6.91
N SER A 260 -20.02 5.60 7.53
CA SER A 260 -19.72 5.81 8.94
C SER A 260 -19.53 7.29 9.28
N PHE A 261 -18.75 8.01 8.45
CA PHE A 261 -18.59 9.46 8.57
C PHE A 261 -19.94 10.20 8.46
N ALA A 262 -20.76 9.88 7.47
CA ALA A 262 -22.05 10.50 7.26
C ALA A 262 -23.01 10.29 8.47
N ALA A 263 -23.00 9.09 9.04
CA ALA A 263 -23.75 8.81 10.27
C ALA A 263 -23.24 9.63 11.46
N TRP A 264 -21.90 9.69 11.63
CA TRP A 264 -21.26 10.51 12.66
C TRP A 264 -21.56 12.00 12.48
N CYS A 265 -21.54 12.51 11.25
CA CYS A 265 -21.82 13.90 10.91
C CYS A 265 -23.28 14.25 11.26
N ARG A 266 -24.24 13.46 10.79
CA ARG A 266 -25.68 13.70 11.03
C ARG A 266 -26.06 13.71 12.51
N ALA A 267 -25.32 13.04 13.36
CA ALA A 267 -25.52 13.09 14.81
C ALA A 267 -25.03 14.40 15.47
N ARG A 268 -24.47 15.33 14.69
CA ARG A 268 -23.87 16.59 15.16
C ARG A 268 -24.48 17.80 14.47
N SER A 269 -24.52 18.94 15.18
CA SER A 269 -24.99 20.20 14.60
C SER A 269 -24.10 20.67 13.46
N GLY A 270 -24.67 21.33 12.47
CA GLY A 270 -23.95 21.90 11.34
C GLY A 270 -23.48 20.89 10.30
N CYS A 271 -23.95 19.62 10.36
CA CYS A 271 -23.69 18.66 9.30
C CYS A 271 -24.39 19.08 8.00
N PRO A 272 -23.67 19.21 6.87
CA PRO A 272 -24.30 19.59 5.60
C PRO A 272 -24.98 18.41 4.89
N LEU A 273 -24.76 17.18 5.36
CA LEU A 273 -25.25 15.95 4.73
C LEU A 273 -26.62 15.53 5.27
N GLY A 274 -27.58 15.34 4.37
CA GLY A 274 -28.90 14.79 4.67
C GLY A 274 -28.95 13.27 4.71
N GLN A 275 -30.14 12.70 4.49
CA GLN A 275 -30.33 11.24 4.47
C GLN A 275 -29.62 10.58 3.28
N ASP A 276 -29.63 11.22 2.13
CA ASP A 276 -28.88 10.80 0.94
C ASP A 276 -27.52 11.50 0.89
N ALA A 277 -26.65 11.17 1.81
CA ALA A 277 -25.32 11.77 1.91
C ALA A 277 -24.44 11.44 0.68
N ALA A 278 -24.58 10.24 0.15
CA ALA A 278 -23.79 9.81 -1.01
C ALA A 278 -24.22 10.58 -2.27
N GLY A 279 -25.50 10.63 -2.59
CA GLY A 279 -25.99 11.37 -3.75
C GLY A 279 -25.73 12.89 -3.64
N GLN A 280 -25.76 13.46 -2.44
CA GLN A 280 -25.39 14.88 -2.25
C GLN A 280 -23.91 15.14 -2.55
N LEU A 281 -23.00 14.27 -2.09
CA LEU A 281 -21.57 14.39 -2.40
C LEU A 281 -21.29 14.14 -3.88
N GLU A 282 -21.92 13.14 -4.49
CA GLU A 282 -21.83 12.87 -5.91
C GLU A 282 -22.25 14.08 -6.76
N ALA A 283 -23.39 14.68 -6.44
CA ALA A 283 -23.86 15.89 -7.13
C ALA A 283 -22.89 17.07 -6.98
N LEU A 284 -22.22 17.21 -5.83
CA LEU A 284 -21.16 18.19 -5.62
C LEU A 284 -19.95 17.93 -6.53
N ILE A 285 -19.49 16.67 -6.60
CA ILE A 285 -18.35 16.24 -7.42
C ILE A 285 -18.64 16.46 -8.91
N VAL A 286 -19.78 16.00 -9.41
CA VAL A 286 -20.20 16.18 -10.82
C VAL A 286 -20.28 17.66 -11.18
N ARG A 287 -20.85 18.49 -10.30
CA ARG A 287 -20.88 19.95 -10.50
C ARG A 287 -19.47 20.54 -10.55
N ALA A 288 -18.57 20.13 -9.64
CA ALA A 288 -17.21 20.63 -9.58
C ALA A 288 -16.33 20.15 -10.76
N ASN A 289 -16.62 19.02 -11.38
CA ASN A 289 -15.96 18.58 -12.61
C ASN A 289 -16.34 19.48 -13.81
N SER A 290 -17.60 19.93 -13.87
CA SER A 290 -18.06 20.84 -14.94
C SER A 290 -17.75 22.31 -14.65
N ARG A 291 -17.80 22.71 -13.38
CA ARG A 291 -17.51 24.06 -12.91
C ARG A 291 -16.74 23.99 -11.58
N PRO A 292 -15.40 24.01 -11.65
CA PRO A 292 -14.55 23.93 -10.46
C PRO A 292 -14.95 24.95 -9.39
N LEU A 293 -14.81 24.57 -8.13
CA LEU A 293 -15.05 25.46 -7.00
C LEU A 293 -13.94 26.50 -6.87
N SER A 294 -14.20 27.59 -6.16
CA SER A 294 -13.14 28.53 -5.77
C SER A 294 -12.14 27.83 -4.83
N GLN A 295 -10.90 28.32 -4.85
CA GLN A 295 -9.89 27.93 -3.88
C GLN A 295 -8.91 29.09 -3.67
N GLU A 296 -8.44 29.27 -2.44
CA GLU A 296 -7.62 30.41 -2.04
C GLU A 296 -6.13 30.07 -1.84
N LEU A 297 -5.69 28.87 -2.25
CA LEU A 297 -4.32 28.38 -2.00
C LEU A 297 -3.25 29.08 -2.85
N GLY A 298 -3.67 29.78 -3.91
CA GLY A 298 -2.71 30.44 -4.84
C GLY A 298 -1.80 29.46 -5.59
N THR A 299 -2.14 28.15 -5.60
CA THR A 299 -1.30 27.06 -6.12
C THR A 299 -1.44 26.85 -7.62
N GLY A 300 -2.37 27.53 -8.29
CA GLY A 300 -2.71 27.29 -9.69
C GLY A 300 -3.52 26.01 -9.95
N GLN A 301 -3.78 25.20 -8.92
CA GLN A 301 -4.61 24.00 -9.03
C GLN A 301 -6.08 24.36 -9.28
N VAL A 302 -6.80 23.42 -9.87
CA VAL A 302 -8.24 23.53 -10.13
C VAL A 302 -8.98 22.67 -9.10
N ALA A 303 -9.85 23.26 -8.29
CA ALA A 303 -10.69 22.52 -7.34
C ALA A 303 -11.79 21.72 -8.07
N SER A 304 -11.35 20.72 -8.88
CA SER A 304 -12.22 19.80 -9.64
C SER A 304 -12.87 18.77 -8.73
N GLY A 305 -13.93 18.13 -9.21
CA GLY A 305 -14.57 17.04 -8.48
C GLY A 305 -13.61 15.91 -8.12
N ALA A 306 -12.67 15.56 -9.01
CA ALA A 306 -11.64 14.57 -8.75
C ALA A 306 -10.77 14.94 -7.53
N LEU A 307 -10.27 16.18 -7.45
CA LEU A 307 -9.51 16.65 -6.28
C LEU A 307 -10.35 16.71 -5.02
N LEU A 308 -11.62 17.13 -5.12
CA LEU A 308 -12.52 17.12 -3.96
C LEU A 308 -12.74 15.70 -3.42
N LEU A 309 -12.91 14.71 -4.31
CA LEU A 309 -13.07 13.31 -3.91
C LEU A 309 -11.80 12.76 -3.24
N ASN A 310 -10.61 13.10 -3.76
CA ASN A 310 -9.33 12.78 -3.12
C ASN A 310 -9.21 13.42 -1.72
N GLY A 311 -9.70 14.65 -1.53
CA GLY A 311 -9.74 15.31 -0.22
C GLY A 311 -10.69 14.61 0.77
N VAL A 312 -11.85 14.16 0.30
CA VAL A 312 -12.76 13.33 1.10
C VAL A 312 -12.09 12.01 1.46
N ALA A 313 -11.47 11.33 0.49
CA ALA A 313 -10.76 10.08 0.72
C ALA A 313 -9.64 10.26 1.77
N ALA A 314 -8.84 11.32 1.66
CA ALA A 314 -7.79 11.64 2.63
C ALA A 314 -8.32 11.75 4.06
N ALA A 315 -9.44 12.44 4.25
CA ALA A 315 -10.04 12.61 5.57
C ALA A 315 -10.69 11.33 6.13
N LEU A 316 -11.00 10.35 5.30
CA LEU A 316 -11.54 9.06 5.74
C LEU A 316 -10.46 8.13 6.32
N TYR A 317 -9.17 8.44 6.13
CA TYR A 317 -8.08 7.65 6.70
C TYR A 317 -8.04 7.69 8.22
N SER A 318 -8.50 8.78 8.85
CA SER A 318 -8.55 8.87 10.32
C SER A 318 -9.85 9.47 10.81
N LYS A 319 -10.44 8.87 11.85
CA LYS A 319 -11.62 9.44 12.52
C LYS A 319 -11.33 10.83 13.14
N SER A 320 -10.07 11.11 13.47
CA SER A 320 -9.67 12.40 14.03
C SER A 320 -9.83 13.57 13.05
N THR A 321 -9.84 13.32 11.74
CA THR A 321 -10.02 14.32 10.68
C THR A 321 -11.49 14.52 10.27
N TRP A 322 -12.44 13.76 10.84
CA TRP A 322 -13.86 13.89 10.51
C TRP A 322 -14.47 15.26 10.84
N PRO A 323 -14.08 15.95 11.95
CA PRO A 323 -14.51 17.34 12.16
C PRO A 323 -14.10 18.27 11.02
N ASP A 324 -12.85 18.16 10.57
CA ASP A 324 -12.32 18.98 9.46
C ASP A 324 -13.03 18.65 8.15
N LEU A 325 -13.33 17.36 7.89
CA LEU A 325 -14.09 16.94 6.71
C LEU A 325 -15.51 17.52 6.72
N LYS A 326 -16.19 17.53 7.90
CA LYS A 326 -17.51 18.13 8.03
C LYS A 326 -17.48 19.61 7.64
N ASP A 327 -16.52 20.37 8.17
CA ASP A 327 -16.39 21.80 7.92
C ASP A 327 -15.95 22.08 6.47
N ALA A 328 -15.06 21.24 5.91
CA ALA A 328 -14.66 21.30 4.51
C ALA A 328 -15.84 21.07 3.55
N LEU A 329 -16.76 20.14 3.89
CA LEU A 329 -17.96 19.91 3.10
C LEU A 329 -18.96 21.07 3.22
N VAL A 330 -19.11 21.71 4.39
CA VAL A 330 -19.90 22.95 4.52
C VAL A 330 -19.39 24.02 3.56
N ASN A 331 -18.08 24.24 3.53
CA ASN A 331 -17.47 25.21 2.63
C ASN A 331 -17.67 24.84 1.16
N ALA A 332 -17.47 23.57 0.80
CA ALA A 332 -17.58 23.08 -0.58
C ALA A 332 -19.03 23.19 -1.11
N PHE A 333 -20.04 22.93 -0.30
CA PHE A 333 -21.43 23.16 -0.69
C PHE A 333 -21.75 24.64 -0.90
N ASN A 334 -21.03 25.55 -0.22
CA ASN A 334 -21.09 27.00 -0.42
C ASN A 334 -20.19 27.52 -1.56
N GLY A 335 -19.48 26.64 -2.27
CA GLY A 335 -18.69 26.98 -3.45
C GLY A 335 -17.17 27.13 -3.21
N ASP A 336 -16.68 26.87 -1.99
CA ASP A 336 -15.25 26.94 -1.65
C ASP A 336 -14.68 25.53 -1.41
N GLY A 337 -13.77 25.11 -2.30
CA GLY A 337 -13.09 23.80 -2.26
C GLY A 337 -11.75 23.82 -1.52
N THR A 338 -11.32 24.93 -0.94
CA THR A 338 -9.98 25.15 -0.40
C THR A 338 -9.52 24.03 0.53
N VAL A 339 -10.30 23.69 1.55
CA VAL A 339 -9.92 22.70 2.57
C VAL A 339 -9.86 21.28 1.97
N LEU A 340 -10.80 20.92 1.08
CA LEU A 340 -10.75 19.62 0.41
C LEU A 340 -9.52 19.49 -0.50
N VAL A 341 -9.12 20.54 -1.20
CA VAL A 341 -7.88 20.55 -2.00
C VAL A 341 -6.64 20.45 -1.10
N GLN A 342 -6.63 21.10 0.07
CA GLN A 342 -5.54 20.94 1.04
C GLN A 342 -5.42 19.49 1.52
N LEU A 343 -6.54 18.84 1.86
CA LEU A 343 -6.56 17.43 2.27
C LEU A 343 -6.08 16.51 1.13
N ALA A 344 -6.50 16.78 -0.12
CA ALA A 344 -6.01 16.05 -1.29
C ALA A 344 -4.49 16.23 -1.45
N ASN A 345 -3.97 17.45 -1.29
CA ASN A 345 -2.53 17.74 -1.40
C ASN A 345 -1.71 17.02 -0.33
N LEU A 346 -2.23 16.85 0.89
CA LEU A 346 -1.59 16.04 1.93
C LEU A 346 -1.53 14.56 1.51
N LEU A 347 -2.62 14.00 1.00
CA LEU A 347 -2.66 12.60 0.55
C LEU A 347 -1.73 12.35 -0.64
N LEU A 348 -1.63 13.31 -1.55
CA LEU A 348 -0.85 13.21 -2.79
C LEU A 348 0.59 13.70 -2.62
N GLU A 349 0.97 14.16 -1.42
CA GLU A 349 2.29 14.73 -1.09
C GLU A 349 2.69 15.88 -2.03
N ARG A 350 1.73 16.77 -2.35
CA ARG A 350 1.99 17.98 -3.12
C ARG A 350 2.52 19.11 -2.23
N ASN A 351 3.66 19.65 -2.59
CA ASN A 351 4.30 20.76 -1.90
C ASN A 351 3.65 22.12 -2.28
N ALA A 352 3.88 23.12 -1.42
CA ALA A 352 3.34 24.48 -1.66
C ALA A 352 3.90 25.14 -2.93
N ASP A 353 5.10 24.75 -3.36
CA ASP A 353 5.74 25.26 -4.59
C ASP A 353 5.24 24.58 -5.87
N GLY A 354 4.29 23.65 -5.78
CA GLY A 354 3.71 22.94 -6.92
C GLY A 354 4.49 21.69 -7.35
N THR A 355 5.55 21.35 -6.64
CA THR A 355 6.23 20.05 -6.81
C THR A 355 5.50 18.96 -6.03
N TYR A 356 5.80 17.72 -6.34
CA TYR A 356 5.31 16.55 -5.62
C TYR A 356 6.48 15.74 -5.07
N ALA A 357 6.35 15.14 -3.89
CA ALA A 357 7.12 13.95 -3.60
C ALA A 357 6.75 12.86 -4.62
N ASN A 358 7.61 11.85 -4.79
CA ASN A 358 7.34 10.89 -5.88
C ASN A 358 6.33 9.78 -5.51
N LEU A 359 5.49 10.01 -4.48
CA LEU A 359 4.49 9.04 -4.01
C LEU A 359 3.59 8.55 -5.16
N VAL A 360 3.01 9.46 -5.95
CA VAL A 360 2.06 9.13 -7.03
C VAL A 360 2.74 8.29 -8.11
N ASP A 361 3.95 8.69 -8.53
CA ASP A 361 4.72 7.98 -9.54
C ASP A 361 5.18 6.59 -9.06
N ALA A 362 5.66 6.50 -7.83
CA ALA A 362 6.07 5.25 -7.23
C ALA A 362 4.89 4.31 -6.98
N ASN A 363 3.75 4.85 -6.51
CA ASN A 363 2.53 4.09 -6.30
C ASN A 363 2.08 3.40 -7.59
N THR A 364 1.94 4.18 -8.66
CA THR A 364 1.53 3.66 -9.97
C THR A 364 2.53 2.64 -10.52
N ALA A 365 3.84 2.97 -10.50
CA ALA A 365 4.85 2.10 -11.06
C ALA A 365 4.95 0.74 -10.34
N ILE A 366 4.93 0.75 -9.01
CA ILE A 366 4.99 -0.46 -8.19
C ILE A 366 3.71 -1.28 -8.34
N SER A 367 2.53 -0.66 -8.28
CA SER A 367 1.24 -1.35 -8.43
C SER A 367 1.10 -2.02 -9.79
N CYS A 368 1.58 -1.37 -10.88
CA CYS A 368 1.50 -1.91 -12.22
C CYS A 368 2.43 -3.11 -12.47
N VAL A 369 3.53 -3.25 -11.71
CA VAL A 369 4.46 -4.39 -11.85
C VAL A 369 4.22 -5.50 -10.83
N ASP A 370 3.54 -5.22 -9.73
CA ASP A 370 3.30 -6.20 -8.67
C ASP A 370 2.10 -7.11 -8.95
N ARG A 371 1.11 -6.64 -9.71
CA ARG A 371 -0.14 -7.37 -9.96
C ARG A 371 -0.48 -7.40 -11.44
N PRO A 372 -1.10 -8.49 -11.94
CA PRO A 372 -1.57 -8.54 -13.31
C PRO A 372 -2.78 -7.60 -13.53
N TRP A 373 -2.73 -6.85 -14.65
CA TRP A 373 -3.77 -5.93 -15.09
C TRP A 373 -4.23 -6.30 -16.51
N PRO A 374 -5.54 -6.23 -16.83
CA PRO A 374 -6.00 -6.51 -18.17
C PRO A 374 -5.61 -5.39 -19.14
N ARG A 375 -5.26 -5.78 -20.37
CA ARG A 375 -4.97 -4.84 -21.46
C ARG A 375 -6.22 -4.37 -22.20
N SER A 376 -7.34 -5.09 -22.05
CA SER A 376 -8.60 -4.81 -22.74
C SER A 376 -9.36 -3.67 -22.06
N LEU A 377 -9.67 -2.60 -22.77
CA LEU A 377 -10.51 -1.51 -22.28
C LEU A 377 -11.89 -1.98 -21.84
N ALA A 378 -12.45 -2.99 -22.53
CA ALA A 378 -13.75 -3.56 -22.16
C ALA A 378 -13.73 -4.19 -20.75
N SER A 379 -12.60 -4.79 -20.35
CA SER A 379 -12.45 -5.32 -18.98
C SER A 379 -12.47 -4.21 -17.93
N TRP A 380 -11.86 -3.07 -18.22
CA TRP A 380 -11.87 -1.89 -17.35
C TRP A 380 -13.27 -1.28 -17.24
N GLN A 381 -13.97 -1.13 -18.37
CA GLN A 381 -15.35 -0.63 -18.38
C GLN A 381 -16.28 -1.54 -17.55
N ALA A 382 -16.16 -2.86 -17.72
CA ALA A 382 -16.96 -3.81 -16.95
C ALA A 382 -16.64 -3.74 -15.44
N ALA A 383 -15.36 -3.63 -15.09
CA ALA A 383 -14.93 -3.51 -13.70
C ALA A 383 -15.38 -2.19 -13.06
N ALA A 384 -15.20 -1.06 -13.77
CA ALA A 384 -15.64 0.26 -13.29
C ALA A 384 -17.16 0.29 -13.05
N SER A 385 -17.96 -0.19 -14.00
CA SER A 385 -19.42 -0.26 -13.85
C SER A 385 -19.85 -1.21 -12.72
N ALA A 386 -19.10 -2.28 -12.45
CA ALA A 386 -19.40 -3.17 -11.34
C ALA A 386 -19.02 -2.52 -9.98
N ALA A 387 -17.86 -1.86 -9.92
CA ALA A 387 -17.40 -1.16 -8.75
C ALA A 387 -18.29 0.03 -8.38
N GLU A 388 -18.74 0.80 -9.37
CA GLU A 388 -19.68 1.93 -9.20
C GLU A 388 -21.02 1.48 -8.60
N ARG A 389 -21.59 0.34 -9.05
CA ARG A 389 -22.81 -0.21 -8.44
C ARG A 389 -22.63 -0.61 -6.98
N ALA A 390 -21.45 -1.09 -6.59
CA ALA A 390 -21.12 -1.52 -5.22
C ALA A 390 -20.72 -0.33 -4.32
N ALA A 391 -20.06 0.65 -4.91
CA ALA A 391 -19.49 1.82 -4.25
C ALA A 391 -19.69 3.08 -5.11
N PRO A 392 -20.89 3.68 -5.12
CA PRO A 392 -21.24 4.76 -6.06
C PRO A 392 -20.27 5.94 -6.07
N LEU A 393 -19.74 6.34 -4.91
CA LEU A 393 -18.83 7.48 -4.80
C LEU A 393 -17.40 7.18 -5.27
N PHE A 394 -16.90 5.97 -5.04
CA PHE A 394 -15.47 5.68 -5.18
C PHE A 394 -15.17 4.61 -6.25
N GLY A 395 -16.18 3.86 -6.65
CA GLY A 395 -15.99 2.66 -7.48
C GLY A 395 -15.36 2.95 -8.84
N ALA A 396 -15.96 3.85 -9.60
CA ALA A 396 -15.46 4.21 -10.92
C ALA A 396 -14.10 4.91 -10.83
N SER A 397 -13.96 5.89 -9.92
CA SER A 397 -12.73 6.68 -9.76
C SER A 397 -11.52 5.79 -9.42
N ILE A 398 -11.63 4.87 -8.44
CA ILE A 398 -10.52 3.98 -8.06
C ILE A 398 -10.12 3.07 -9.21
N VAL A 399 -11.09 2.50 -9.94
CA VAL A 399 -10.78 1.63 -11.08
C VAL A 399 -10.12 2.43 -12.21
N TRP A 400 -10.69 3.57 -12.62
CA TRP A 400 -10.12 4.36 -13.72
C TRP A 400 -8.81 5.04 -13.35
N GLY A 401 -8.57 5.40 -12.10
CA GLY A 401 -7.31 5.95 -11.60
C GLY A 401 -6.12 5.01 -11.85
N ASN A 402 -6.35 3.69 -11.86
CA ASN A 402 -5.33 2.68 -12.15
C ASN A 402 -5.19 2.33 -13.64
N LEU A 403 -5.93 2.98 -14.55
CA LEU A 403 -5.88 2.69 -15.99
C LEU A 403 -4.47 2.80 -16.63
N PRO A 404 -3.51 3.59 -16.16
CA PRO A 404 -2.14 3.54 -16.65
C PRO A 404 -1.55 2.13 -16.71
N CYS A 405 -1.93 1.23 -15.79
CA CYS A 405 -1.46 -0.15 -15.75
C CYS A 405 -1.91 -0.99 -16.97
N ALA A 406 -3.01 -0.62 -17.65
CA ALA A 406 -3.40 -1.24 -18.92
C ALA A 406 -2.37 -1.01 -20.05
N TYR A 407 -1.62 0.08 -19.96
CA TYR A 407 -0.63 0.51 -20.96
C TYR A 407 0.80 0.42 -20.47
N TRP A 408 1.03 -0.19 -19.29
CA TRP A 408 2.34 -0.24 -18.67
C TRP A 408 3.34 -1.02 -19.52
N PRO A 409 4.58 -0.51 -19.72
CA PRO A 409 5.54 -1.11 -20.68
C PRO A 409 6.20 -2.38 -20.15
N VAL A 410 6.07 -2.66 -18.85
CA VAL A 410 6.67 -3.82 -18.20
C VAL A 410 5.56 -4.80 -17.79
N ALA A 411 5.80 -6.09 -17.99
CA ALA A 411 4.89 -7.13 -17.52
C ALA A 411 4.91 -7.22 -15.99
N ALA A 412 3.74 -7.42 -15.39
CA ALA A 412 3.64 -7.70 -13.97
C ALA A 412 4.27 -9.05 -13.60
N ALA A 413 4.73 -9.16 -12.36
CA ALA A 413 5.17 -10.43 -11.81
C ALA A 413 4.02 -11.46 -11.83
N PRO A 414 4.32 -12.75 -12.10
CA PRO A 414 3.29 -13.78 -12.02
C PRO A 414 2.78 -13.91 -10.57
N PRO A 415 1.49 -14.22 -10.37
CA PRO A 415 0.95 -14.50 -9.05
C PRO A 415 1.67 -15.66 -8.38
N VAL A 416 1.94 -15.54 -7.09
CA VAL A 416 2.55 -16.59 -6.27
C VAL A 416 1.71 -16.77 -5.01
N ALA A 417 1.31 -18.01 -4.73
CA ALA A 417 0.62 -18.32 -3.49
C ALA A 417 1.53 -18.05 -2.28
N ILE A 418 1.09 -17.18 -1.40
CA ILE A 418 1.86 -16.76 -0.23
C ILE A 418 1.45 -17.61 0.98
N LYS A 419 2.42 -18.34 1.55
CA LYS A 419 2.22 -19.16 2.77
C LYS A 419 3.21 -18.82 3.86
N ALA A 420 4.39 -18.31 3.53
CA ALA A 420 5.49 -18.04 4.46
C ALA A 420 5.77 -19.21 5.42
N ALA A 421 5.77 -20.44 4.87
CA ALA A 421 5.92 -21.67 5.68
C ALA A 421 7.25 -21.67 6.43
N GLY A 422 7.21 -21.93 7.75
CA GLY A 422 8.39 -21.88 8.63
C GLY A 422 8.66 -20.54 9.28
N ALA A 423 7.91 -19.48 8.95
CA ALA A 423 8.03 -18.20 9.64
C ALA A 423 7.52 -18.28 11.09
N ALA A 424 8.13 -17.48 11.98
CA ALA A 424 7.58 -17.22 13.30
C ALA A 424 6.15 -16.65 13.20
N PRO A 425 5.33 -16.70 14.26
CA PRO A 425 3.98 -16.13 14.22
C PRO A 425 3.98 -14.69 13.69
N ILE A 426 3.10 -14.40 12.72
CA ILE A 426 2.96 -13.10 12.07
C ILE A 426 1.66 -12.44 12.54
N LEU A 427 1.74 -11.29 13.17
CA LEU A 427 0.57 -10.56 13.65
C LEU A 427 -0.04 -9.73 12.51
N VAL A 428 -1.23 -10.13 12.06
CA VAL A 428 -2.01 -9.45 11.03
C VAL A 428 -3.10 -8.63 11.71
N VAL A 429 -3.07 -7.32 11.52
CA VAL A 429 -3.97 -6.38 12.18
C VAL A 429 -4.92 -5.76 11.15
N GLY A 430 -6.18 -5.58 11.51
CA GLY A 430 -7.16 -4.95 10.63
C GLY A 430 -8.26 -4.21 11.39
N THR A 431 -8.69 -3.10 10.84
CA THR A 431 -9.79 -2.26 11.33
C THR A 431 -11.08 -2.60 10.60
N THR A 432 -12.19 -2.76 11.32
CA THR A 432 -13.45 -3.27 10.73
C THR A 432 -14.05 -2.36 9.67
N ARG A 433 -13.80 -1.05 9.74
CA ARG A 433 -14.28 -0.06 8.77
C ARG A 433 -13.10 0.73 8.18
N ASP A 434 -12.05 -0.02 7.82
CA ASP A 434 -10.87 0.52 7.14
C ASP A 434 -11.24 0.91 5.69
N PRO A 435 -11.02 2.18 5.27
CA PRO A 435 -11.34 2.63 3.93
C PRO A 435 -10.41 2.05 2.86
N ALA A 436 -9.11 1.95 3.14
CA ALA A 436 -8.10 1.64 2.14
C ALA A 436 -7.74 0.15 2.07
N THR A 437 -7.75 -0.54 3.23
CA THR A 437 -7.47 -1.97 3.34
C THR A 437 -8.56 -2.67 4.14
N PRO A 438 -9.71 -2.96 3.52
CA PRO A 438 -10.89 -3.49 4.19
C PRO A 438 -10.59 -4.75 5.01
N TYR A 439 -11.20 -4.87 6.19
CA TYR A 439 -10.96 -5.91 7.20
C TYR A 439 -10.96 -7.34 6.64
N ARG A 440 -11.72 -7.59 5.56
CA ARG A 440 -11.73 -8.89 4.88
C ARG A 440 -10.35 -9.30 4.35
N TRP A 441 -9.49 -8.34 3.96
CA TRP A 441 -8.12 -8.63 3.55
C TRP A 441 -7.23 -9.08 4.71
N ALA A 442 -7.37 -8.45 5.89
CA ALA A 442 -6.65 -8.90 7.08
C ALA A 442 -7.04 -10.34 7.48
N ARG A 443 -8.33 -10.68 7.34
CA ARG A 443 -8.82 -12.05 7.57
C ARG A 443 -8.26 -13.03 6.55
N ALA A 444 -8.23 -12.66 5.27
CA ALA A 444 -7.69 -13.49 4.19
C ALA A 444 -6.20 -13.73 4.41
N LEU A 445 -5.40 -12.67 4.57
CA LEU A 445 -3.96 -12.77 4.78
C LEU A 445 -3.61 -13.62 6.02
N ALA A 446 -4.33 -13.43 7.14
CA ALA A 446 -4.09 -14.22 8.34
C ALA A 446 -4.41 -15.71 8.15
N ALA A 447 -5.38 -16.04 7.29
CA ALA A 447 -5.72 -17.43 6.96
C ALA A 447 -4.74 -18.06 5.96
N ASP A 448 -4.18 -17.26 5.05
CA ASP A 448 -3.24 -17.74 4.03
C ASP A 448 -1.84 -18.00 4.59
N LEU A 449 -1.40 -17.19 5.52
CA LEU A 449 -0.10 -17.36 6.18
C LEU A 449 -0.12 -18.58 7.11
N SER A 450 0.87 -19.48 6.97
CA SER A 450 0.99 -20.69 7.80
C SER A 450 1.09 -20.40 9.31
N SER A 451 1.53 -19.21 9.68
CA SER A 451 1.67 -18.75 11.07
C SER A 451 0.95 -17.40 11.31
N GLY A 452 -0.07 -17.11 10.52
CA GLY A 452 -0.84 -15.86 10.63
C GLY A 452 -1.70 -15.82 11.90
N VAL A 453 -1.67 -14.70 12.60
CA VAL A 453 -2.45 -14.44 13.83
C VAL A 453 -3.27 -13.17 13.62
N LEU A 454 -4.59 -13.30 13.54
CA LEU A 454 -5.48 -12.17 13.31
C LEU A 454 -5.75 -11.38 14.61
N LEU A 455 -5.57 -10.08 14.56
CA LEU A 455 -6.00 -9.11 15.54
C LEU A 455 -6.94 -8.10 14.87
N GLY A 456 -8.17 -7.99 15.32
CA GLY A 456 -9.14 -7.04 14.81
C GLY A 456 -9.32 -5.84 15.74
N TRP A 457 -9.67 -4.70 15.16
CA TRP A 457 -10.20 -3.55 15.88
C TRP A 457 -11.57 -3.17 15.33
N ASN A 458 -12.58 -3.08 16.22
CA ASN A 458 -13.90 -2.57 15.85
C ASN A 458 -13.88 -1.04 15.79
N GLY A 459 -13.19 -0.49 14.81
CA GLY A 459 -12.91 0.93 14.67
C GLY A 459 -13.22 1.48 13.30
N ASP A 460 -13.00 2.78 13.14
CA ASP A 460 -13.07 3.56 11.91
C ASP A 460 -11.68 4.12 11.59
N GLY A 461 -11.30 4.14 10.33
CA GLY A 461 -10.02 4.67 9.86
C GLY A 461 -9.07 3.58 9.36
N HIS A 462 -7.99 4.03 8.74
CA HIS A 462 -6.99 3.18 8.11
C HIS A 462 -5.93 2.78 9.12
N THR A 463 -5.64 1.47 9.22
CA THR A 463 -4.76 0.85 10.23
C THR A 463 -5.37 0.88 11.64
N ALA A 464 -4.69 0.35 12.65
CA ALA A 464 -5.21 0.25 14.01
C ALA A 464 -4.18 0.60 15.09
N TYR A 465 -2.89 0.29 14.86
CA TYR A 465 -1.84 0.55 15.84
C TYR A 465 -1.45 2.02 15.87
N GLY A 466 -1.53 2.62 17.05
CA GLY A 466 -1.35 4.06 17.24
C GLY A 466 -2.59 4.91 16.93
N GLU A 467 -3.71 4.30 16.52
CA GLU A 467 -4.93 5.00 16.11
C GLU A 467 -5.97 5.13 17.23
N GLY A 468 -5.52 5.05 18.49
CA GLY A 468 -6.35 5.32 19.68
C GLY A 468 -7.01 4.08 20.30
N SER A 469 -6.64 2.88 19.92
CA SER A 469 -7.08 1.63 20.57
C SER A 469 -6.03 1.11 21.56
N SER A 470 -6.17 1.42 22.84
CA SER A 470 -5.28 0.92 23.88
C SER A 470 -5.19 -0.62 23.93
N CYS A 471 -6.26 -1.31 23.52
CA CYS A 471 -6.28 -2.76 23.40
C CYS A 471 -5.33 -3.24 22.29
N VAL A 472 -5.41 -2.66 21.10
CA VAL A 472 -4.51 -2.98 19.98
C VAL A 472 -3.06 -2.63 20.36
N ASP A 473 -2.84 -1.44 20.88
CA ASP A 473 -1.49 -0.95 21.24
C ASP A 473 -0.82 -1.85 22.28
N THR A 474 -1.56 -2.26 23.32
CA THR A 474 -1.05 -3.16 24.34
C THR A 474 -0.64 -4.52 23.76
N ILE A 475 -1.46 -5.09 22.87
CA ILE A 475 -1.19 -6.38 22.25
C ILE A 475 0.00 -6.31 21.30
N VAL A 476 0.04 -5.30 20.42
CA VAL A 476 1.13 -5.09 19.46
C VAL A 476 2.44 -4.85 20.19
N ASN A 477 2.46 -4.00 21.22
CA ASN A 477 3.64 -3.74 22.03
C ASN A 477 4.17 -5.01 22.74
N ALA A 478 3.27 -5.82 23.32
CA ALA A 478 3.64 -7.06 23.97
C ALA A 478 4.22 -8.08 22.97
N TYR A 479 3.67 -8.13 21.75
CA TYR A 479 4.19 -8.98 20.69
C TYR A 479 5.56 -8.50 20.19
N LEU A 480 5.74 -7.22 19.88
CA LEU A 480 7.02 -6.68 19.41
C LEU A 480 8.12 -6.86 20.47
N ILE A 481 7.85 -6.50 21.72
CA ILE A 481 8.84 -6.49 22.78
C ILE A 481 9.16 -7.92 23.28
N SER A 482 8.13 -8.67 23.59
CA SER A 482 8.24 -9.95 24.32
C SER A 482 7.81 -11.18 23.56
N LEU A 483 7.46 -11.03 22.27
CA LEU A 483 6.93 -12.11 21.40
C LEU A 483 5.67 -12.77 21.97
N LYS A 484 4.88 -12.04 22.77
CA LYS A 484 3.63 -12.53 23.33
C LYS A 484 2.55 -12.52 22.25
N VAL A 485 2.29 -13.68 21.68
CA VAL A 485 1.31 -13.86 20.62
C VAL A 485 -0.11 -13.84 21.21
N PRO A 486 -1.04 -13.02 20.71
CA PRO A 486 -2.43 -13.04 21.15
C PRO A 486 -3.16 -14.28 20.62
N ARG A 487 -4.35 -14.56 21.16
CA ARG A 487 -5.27 -15.54 20.54
C ARG A 487 -5.70 -14.99 19.17
N SER A 488 -5.56 -15.81 18.13
CA SER A 488 -6.03 -15.44 16.80
C SER A 488 -7.54 -15.19 16.78
N GLY A 489 -7.96 -14.14 16.07
CA GLY A 489 -9.36 -13.72 16.04
C GLY A 489 -9.78 -12.83 17.22
N THR A 490 -8.82 -12.39 18.07
CA THR A 490 -9.11 -11.36 19.09
C THR A 490 -9.60 -10.09 18.40
N LEU A 491 -10.76 -9.58 18.84
CA LEU A 491 -11.35 -8.32 18.37
C LEU A 491 -11.34 -7.29 19.50
N CYS A 492 -10.54 -6.27 19.36
CA CYS A 492 -10.50 -5.15 20.28
C CYS A 492 -11.75 -4.28 20.13
N PRO A 493 -12.37 -3.81 21.23
CA PRO A 493 -13.54 -2.96 21.16
C PRO A 493 -13.23 -1.62 20.49
N GLY A 494 -14.26 -1.02 19.89
CA GLY A 494 -14.19 0.37 19.40
C GLY A 494 -14.04 1.34 20.56
N SER A 495 -13.40 2.48 20.31
CA SER A 495 -13.60 3.67 21.13
C SER A 495 -15.08 4.04 21.05
N GLY A 496 -15.74 4.22 22.19
CA GLY A 496 -17.15 4.60 22.26
C GLY A 496 -17.51 5.80 21.36
N PRO A 497 -18.81 6.11 21.23
CA PRO A 497 -19.31 7.11 20.28
C PRO A 497 -18.74 8.51 20.48
#